data_c329da3ab8f133f85e4bc6e14ae50be1
#
_entry.id   c329da3ab8f133f85e4bc6e14ae50be1
#
_cell.length_a   1.000
_cell.length_b   1.000
_cell.length_c   1.000
_cell.angle_alpha   90.00
_cell.angle_beta   90.00
_cell.angle_gamma   90.00
#
_symmetry.space_group_name_H-M   'P 1'
#
loop_
_entity.id
_entity.type
_entity.pdbx_description
1 polymer ?
#
loop_
_entity_poly.entity_id
_entity_poly.type
_entity_poly.pdbx_seq_one_letter_code
_entity_poly.pdbx_strand_id
1 'polypeptide(L)'
;MFERYMYAVDRTQLELPSDVSRAIQRYNELLRDTGQTDLYSIMRDCALKVHAGQIPPMPFTDMLVDEGQDTDDLQKHWIFAHARAGCKVTIVGDDDQSIYEWRQALGYVGMKDFMDTFSARRIELGDNFRCRSEILFHAVTLVELNKKRLGKTLVARRGKGGSIVAYRTASAEQQAVALATLIGANPEKHSDAAILARQNLSLDLLEMELRARQVEYRRIGKSIWENPVIAGYLSFLQSLYDNSTVGVLSVLRYHGIEEGTKSALLREMDGHAGSFLDGAVPELPGTAAAERKKLQDLANSCAYWRNQLRPNATGTGGSVREVIIEVGDLYAMWMGKPNPAKLVNTCAGILSNLNGTLSSRLRLVTTKSRSENKDPLLLMTMHGSKGLEFESVHVIDASASDNDSSVVNYEAERRLMYVALTRSKNRLMVWFSGKPHATITEARIPIENQFAQASEAFLKGN
;
A
#
# COMPACT_ATOMS: atom_id res chain seq x y z
N MET A 1 2.82 18.40 2.16
CA MET A 1 3.20 19.82 2.13
C MET A 1 3.24 20.36 0.69
N PHE A 2 4.02 19.77 -0.23
CA PHE A 2 4.06 20.23 -1.63
C PHE A 2 2.67 20.20 -2.28
N GLU A 3 1.94 19.09 -2.19
CA GLU A 3 0.57 19.00 -2.71
C GLU A 3 -0.34 20.07 -2.11
N ARG A 4 -0.27 20.30 -0.80
CA ARG A 4 -1.05 21.36 -0.14
C ARG A 4 -0.80 22.73 -0.75
N TYR A 5 0.45 23.04 -1.12
CA TYR A 5 0.79 24.27 -1.84
C TYR A 5 0.22 24.30 -3.25
N MET A 6 0.25 23.17 -3.97
CA MET A 6 -0.21 23.10 -5.36
C MET A 6 -1.72 23.34 -5.48
N TYR A 7 -2.51 22.80 -4.56
CA TYR A 7 -3.98 22.95 -4.54
C TYR A 7 -4.48 24.20 -3.83
N ALA A 8 -3.64 24.94 -3.13
CA ALA A 8 -4.08 26.12 -2.40
C ALA A 8 -4.51 27.26 -3.33
N VAL A 9 -5.71 27.79 -3.07
CA VAL A 9 -6.21 29.03 -3.69
C VAL A 9 -5.37 30.21 -3.24
N ASP A 10 -5.23 30.39 -1.93
CA ASP A 10 -4.37 31.40 -1.32
C ASP A 10 -3.10 30.76 -0.76
N ARG A 11 -2.02 30.87 -1.50
CA ARG A 11 -0.70 30.33 -1.13
C ARG A 11 0.00 31.17 -0.04
N THR A 12 -0.45 32.39 0.20
CA THR A 12 0.18 33.30 1.18
C THR A 12 -0.13 32.91 2.61
N GLN A 13 -1.20 32.17 2.84
CA GLN A 13 -1.61 31.69 4.16
C GLN A 13 -0.97 30.36 4.55
N LEU A 14 -0.10 29.82 3.70
CA LEU A 14 0.54 28.53 3.98
C LEU A 14 1.85 28.73 4.75
N GLU A 15 1.87 28.29 6.00
CA GLU A 15 3.12 28.11 6.74
C GLU A 15 3.83 26.85 6.24
N LEU A 16 4.93 27.03 5.50
CA LEU A 16 5.74 25.95 4.96
C LEU A 16 7.11 25.92 5.66
N PRO A 17 7.64 24.75 5.98
CA PRO A 17 9.03 24.60 6.42
C PRO A 17 10.01 25.20 5.39
N SER A 18 11.12 25.71 5.87
CA SER A 18 12.10 26.44 5.03
C SER A 18 12.70 25.61 3.90
N ASP A 19 12.88 24.30 4.10
CA ASP A 19 13.36 23.35 3.11
C ASP A 19 12.31 23.10 2.02
N VAL A 20 11.04 22.97 2.40
CA VAL A 20 9.91 22.83 1.47
C VAL A 20 9.73 24.12 0.66
N SER A 21 9.79 25.29 1.29
CA SER A 21 9.69 26.58 0.61
C SER A 21 10.79 26.75 -0.43
N ARG A 22 12.05 26.41 -0.10
CA ARG A 22 13.17 26.45 -1.05
C ARG A 22 12.99 25.49 -2.22
N ALA A 23 12.52 24.27 -1.95
CA ALA A 23 12.25 23.30 -3.01
C ALA A 23 11.16 23.78 -3.97
N ILE A 24 10.07 24.37 -3.44
CA ILE A 24 8.99 24.95 -4.24
C ILE A 24 9.50 26.14 -5.07
N GLN A 25 10.29 27.02 -4.47
CA GLN A 25 10.88 28.15 -5.18
C GLN A 25 11.73 27.66 -6.36
N ARG A 26 12.64 26.71 -6.11
CA ARG A 26 13.50 26.13 -7.15
C ARG A 26 12.72 25.43 -8.25
N TYR A 27 11.65 24.72 -7.88
CA TYR A 27 10.74 24.10 -8.85
C TYR A 27 10.08 25.14 -9.76
N ASN A 28 9.53 26.21 -9.18
CA ASN A 28 8.89 27.28 -9.94
C ASN A 28 9.88 28.07 -10.83
N GLU A 29 11.13 28.25 -10.38
CA GLU A 29 12.20 28.85 -11.20
C GLU A 29 12.49 27.94 -12.41
N LEU A 30 12.65 26.63 -12.20
CA LEU A 30 12.93 25.69 -13.26
C LEU A 30 11.83 25.68 -14.33
N LEU A 31 10.55 25.68 -13.92
CA LEU A 31 9.43 25.77 -14.87
C LEU A 31 9.49 27.05 -15.71
N ARG A 32 9.79 28.20 -15.09
CA ARG A 32 9.93 29.49 -15.80
C ARG A 32 11.10 29.47 -16.77
N ASP A 33 12.28 29.01 -16.30
CA ASP A 33 13.51 29.01 -17.09
C ASP A 33 13.40 28.08 -18.32
N THR A 34 12.61 27.01 -18.21
CA THR A 34 12.38 26.04 -19.30
C THR A 34 11.15 26.37 -20.15
N GLY A 35 10.38 27.41 -19.82
CA GLY A 35 9.11 27.72 -20.49
C GLY A 35 8.05 26.62 -20.34
N GLN A 36 8.16 25.80 -19.31
CA GLN A 36 7.23 24.69 -19.04
C GLN A 36 6.22 25.08 -17.96
N THR A 37 5.12 24.35 -17.90
CA THR A 37 4.13 24.42 -16.84
C THR A 37 3.69 23.03 -16.44
N ASP A 38 3.21 22.86 -15.22
CA ASP A 38 2.63 21.61 -14.75
C ASP A 38 1.09 21.64 -14.76
N LEU A 39 0.48 20.45 -14.63
CA LEU A 39 -0.97 20.31 -14.65
C LEU A 39 -1.67 21.08 -13.52
N TYR A 40 -1.05 21.15 -12.33
CA TYR A 40 -1.61 21.87 -11.18
C TYR A 40 -1.65 23.37 -11.45
N SER A 41 -0.58 23.91 -12.01
CA SER A 41 -0.51 25.34 -12.39
C SER A 41 -1.56 25.68 -13.45
N ILE A 42 -1.76 24.82 -14.45
CA ILE A 42 -2.82 25.00 -15.46
C ILE A 42 -4.19 25.01 -14.80
N MET A 43 -4.51 24.00 -13.98
CA MET A 43 -5.80 23.90 -13.30
C MET A 43 -6.06 25.10 -12.39
N ARG A 44 -5.05 25.48 -11.60
CA ARG A 44 -5.12 26.61 -10.69
C ARG A 44 -5.34 27.93 -11.43
N ASP A 45 -4.54 28.22 -12.44
CA ASP A 45 -4.66 29.46 -13.20
C ASP A 45 -6.01 29.56 -13.91
N CYS A 46 -6.48 28.46 -14.48
CA CYS A 46 -7.81 28.39 -15.07
C CYS A 46 -8.90 28.68 -14.03
N ALA A 47 -8.93 27.97 -12.92
CA ALA A 47 -9.94 28.13 -11.89
C ALA A 47 -9.98 29.56 -11.32
N LEU A 48 -8.81 30.13 -11.00
CA LEU A 48 -8.72 31.48 -10.42
C LEU A 48 -9.06 32.58 -11.43
N LYS A 49 -8.64 32.46 -12.68
CA LYS A 49 -8.95 33.48 -13.74
C LYS A 49 -10.44 33.47 -14.07
N VAL A 50 -11.07 32.30 -14.15
CA VAL A 50 -12.53 32.17 -14.33
C VAL A 50 -13.26 32.73 -13.11
N HIS A 51 -12.83 32.38 -11.90
CA HIS A 51 -13.43 32.90 -10.66
C HIS A 51 -13.33 34.42 -10.55
N ALA A 52 -12.19 35.01 -10.96
CA ALA A 52 -11.97 36.45 -10.96
C ALA A 52 -12.62 37.17 -12.15
N GLY A 53 -13.31 36.49 -13.03
CA GLY A 53 -13.94 37.07 -14.22
C GLY A 53 -12.96 37.52 -15.32
N GLN A 54 -11.68 37.13 -15.25
CA GLN A 54 -10.67 37.44 -16.26
C GLN A 54 -10.81 36.56 -17.51
N ILE A 55 -11.37 35.39 -17.36
CA ILE A 55 -11.75 34.48 -18.44
C ILE A 55 -13.25 34.17 -18.24
N PRO A 56 -14.08 34.28 -19.30
CA PRO A 56 -15.50 33.94 -19.18
C PRO A 56 -15.65 32.44 -18.83
N PRO A 57 -16.62 32.08 -17.99
CA PRO A 57 -17.02 30.68 -17.81
C PRO A 57 -17.37 30.01 -19.14
N MET A 58 -17.17 28.73 -19.25
CA MET A 58 -17.59 27.99 -20.45
C MET A 58 -19.11 28.05 -20.62
N PRO A 59 -19.62 28.13 -21.85
CA PRO A 59 -21.04 28.34 -22.12
C PRO A 59 -21.87 27.07 -21.92
N PHE A 60 -21.74 26.43 -20.76
CA PHE A 60 -22.53 25.25 -20.39
C PHE A 60 -23.90 25.70 -19.86
N THR A 61 -24.95 25.07 -20.31
CA THR A 61 -26.31 25.22 -19.73
C THR A 61 -26.46 24.37 -18.47
N ASP A 62 -25.87 23.19 -18.47
CA ASP A 62 -25.96 22.20 -17.40
C ASP A 62 -24.59 21.60 -17.11
N MET A 63 -24.28 21.37 -15.83
CA MET A 63 -23.04 20.76 -15.35
C MET A 63 -23.39 19.67 -14.34
N LEU A 64 -22.88 18.45 -14.56
CA LEU A 64 -22.99 17.33 -13.65
C LEU A 64 -21.62 17.08 -13.01
N VAL A 65 -21.56 17.13 -11.68
CA VAL A 65 -20.36 16.87 -10.88
C VAL A 65 -20.58 15.57 -10.15
N ASP A 66 -19.78 14.55 -10.49
CA ASP A 66 -19.78 13.28 -9.78
C ASP A 66 -18.69 13.26 -8.70
N GLU A 67 -18.86 12.41 -7.68
CA GLU A 67 -17.96 12.30 -6.52
C GLU A 67 -17.68 13.67 -5.87
N GLY A 68 -18.71 14.48 -5.70
CA GLY A 68 -18.60 15.86 -5.22
C GLY A 68 -17.87 16.03 -3.88
N GLN A 69 -17.86 15.00 -3.03
CA GLN A 69 -17.09 14.98 -1.78
C GLN A 69 -15.57 14.97 -1.98
N ASP A 70 -15.08 14.63 -3.18
CA ASP A 70 -13.66 14.60 -3.50
C ASP A 70 -13.18 15.91 -4.16
N THR A 71 -14.09 16.86 -4.37
CA THR A 71 -13.79 18.18 -4.93
C THR A 71 -12.86 18.96 -4.01
N ASP A 72 -11.77 19.48 -4.56
CA ASP A 72 -10.85 20.41 -3.87
C ASP A 72 -11.29 21.87 -4.01
N ASP A 73 -10.58 22.78 -3.36
CA ASP A 73 -10.93 24.19 -3.33
C ASP A 73 -10.81 24.90 -4.71
N LEU A 74 -9.85 24.50 -5.56
CA LEU A 74 -9.73 25.02 -6.92
C LEU A 74 -10.91 24.57 -7.79
N GLN A 75 -11.26 23.31 -7.73
CA GLN A 75 -12.41 22.76 -8.44
C GLN A 75 -13.72 23.40 -7.96
N LYS A 76 -13.86 23.62 -6.65
CA LYS A 76 -15.00 24.37 -6.08
C LYS A 76 -15.10 25.77 -6.69
N HIS A 77 -14.00 26.53 -6.73
CA HIS A 77 -13.99 27.86 -7.31
C HIS A 77 -14.44 27.88 -8.78
N TRP A 78 -13.98 26.90 -9.54
CA TRP A 78 -14.36 26.72 -10.94
C TRP A 78 -15.86 26.39 -11.09
N ILE A 79 -16.36 25.44 -10.31
CA ILE A 79 -17.81 25.05 -10.31
C ILE A 79 -18.68 26.26 -9.92
N PHE A 80 -18.30 26.97 -8.85
CA PHE A 80 -19.07 28.12 -8.36
C PHE A 80 -19.11 29.28 -9.35
N ALA A 81 -18.02 29.52 -10.08
CA ALA A 81 -18.00 30.55 -11.12
C ALA A 81 -19.00 30.24 -12.24
N HIS A 82 -19.09 28.99 -12.68
CA HIS A 82 -20.09 28.58 -13.69
C HIS A 82 -21.52 28.65 -13.15
N ALA A 83 -21.77 28.24 -11.92
CA ALA A 83 -23.07 28.35 -11.27
C ALA A 83 -23.52 29.83 -11.17
N ARG A 84 -22.64 30.74 -10.80
CA ARG A 84 -22.91 32.19 -10.75
C ARG A 84 -23.19 32.78 -12.14
N ALA A 85 -22.62 32.20 -13.17
CA ALA A 85 -22.87 32.60 -14.56
C ALA A 85 -24.20 32.05 -15.15
N GLY A 86 -24.98 31.31 -14.35
CA GLY A 86 -26.28 30.78 -14.74
C GLY A 86 -26.30 29.33 -15.22
N CYS A 87 -25.15 28.62 -15.15
CA CYS A 87 -25.11 27.19 -15.39
C CYS A 87 -25.92 26.44 -14.31
N LYS A 88 -26.77 25.50 -14.69
CA LYS A 88 -27.46 24.59 -13.76
C LYS A 88 -26.50 23.50 -13.30
N VAL A 89 -26.08 23.57 -12.05
CA VAL A 89 -25.13 22.60 -11.50
C VAL A 89 -25.85 21.56 -10.66
N THR A 90 -25.58 20.28 -10.94
CA THR A 90 -25.99 19.14 -10.12
C THR A 90 -24.75 18.44 -9.58
N ILE A 91 -24.62 18.35 -8.26
CA ILE A 91 -23.51 17.66 -7.59
C ILE A 91 -24.05 16.35 -7.02
N VAL A 92 -23.44 15.23 -7.40
CA VAL A 92 -23.67 13.92 -6.81
C VAL A 92 -22.49 13.54 -5.97
N GLY A 93 -22.71 13.03 -4.75
CA GLY A 93 -21.64 12.65 -3.88
C GLY A 93 -22.12 12.04 -2.55
N ASP A 94 -21.18 11.45 -1.85
CA ASP A 94 -21.39 10.83 -0.55
C ASP A 94 -20.31 11.31 0.42
N ASP A 95 -20.63 12.26 1.30
CA ASP A 95 -19.71 12.83 2.26
C ASP A 95 -19.17 11.80 3.26
N ASP A 96 -19.89 10.70 3.52
CA ASP A 96 -19.40 9.57 4.33
C ASP A 96 -18.29 8.77 3.58
N GLN A 97 -18.12 8.96 2.27
CA GLN A 97 -17.04 8.40 1.45
C GLN A 97 -15.92 9.39 1.13
N SER A 98 -15.86 10.53 1.80
CA SER A 98 -14.77 11.50 1.67
C SER A 98 -13.52 11.00 2.40
N ILE A 99 -12.58 10.40 1.66
CA ILE A 99 -11.34 9.79 2.18
C ILE A 99 -10.07 10.43 1.64
N TYR A 100 -10.19 11.50 0.86
CA TYR A 100 -9.06 12.20 0.22
C TYR A 100 -8.76 13.57 0.85
N GLU A 101 -9.01 13.76 2.15
CA GLU A 101 -8.67 14.99 2.89
C GLU A 101 -7.19 15.37 2.73
N TRP A 102 -6.29 14.39 2.61
CA TRP A 102 -4.88 14.60 2.37
C TRP A 102 -4.57 15.24 1.00
N ARG A 103 -5.48 15.13 0.01
CA ARG A 103 -5.48 15.84 -1.28
C ARG A 103 -6.29 17.14 -1.23
N GLN A 104 -6.63 17.64 -0.04
CA GLN A 104 -7.44 18.83 0.16
C GLN A 104 -8.89 18.69 -0.34
N ALA A 105 -9.42 17.47 -0.45
CA ALA A 105 -10.83 17.26 -0.72
C ALA A 105 -11.68 17.89 0.39
N LEU A 106 -12.71 18.65 0.01
CA LEU A 106 -13.52 19.45 0.92
C LEU A 106 -14.61 18.64 1.64
N GLY A 107 -14.98 17.49 1.11
CA GLY A 107 -15.94 16.58 1.72
C GLY A 107 -17.27 17.26 2.06
N TYR A 108 -17.73 16.99 3.29
CA TYR A 108 -18.92 17.63 3.86
C TYR A 108 -18.95 19.15 3.68
N VAL A 109 -17.82 19.82 3.94
CA VAL A 109 -17.74 21.29 3.91
C VAL A 109 -18.02 21.83 2.52
N GLY A 110 -17.42 21.25 1.47
CA GLY A 110 -17.62 21.68 0.10
C GLY A 110 -19.05 21.46 -0.39
N MET A 111 -19.64 20.31 -0.07
CA MET A 111 -21.02 20.01 -0.43
C MET A 111 -22.02 20.92 0.29
N LYS A 112 -21.79 21.16 1.59
CA LYS A 112 -22.62 22.09 2.38
C LYS A 112 -22.51 23.53 1.88
N ASP A 113 -21.31 24.01 1.58
CA ASP A 113 -21.06 25.36 1.07
C ASP A 113 -21.80 25.58 -0.28
N PHE A 114 -21.80 24.58 -1.16
CA PHE A 114 -22.58 24.65 -2.40
C PHE A 114 -24.09 24.79 -2.12
N MET A 115 -24.65 23.98 -1.22
CA MET A 115 -26.08 24.04 -0.88
C MET A 115 -26.45 25.39 -0.28
N ASP A 116 -25.62 25.91 0.64
CA ASP A 116 -25.90 27.18 1.32
C ASP A 116 -25.76 28.38 0.35
N THR A 117 -24.74 28.38 -0.54
CA THR A 117 -24.47 29.47 -1.46
C THR A 117 -25.51 29.60 -2.56
N PHE A 118 -25.99 28.49 -3.09
CA PHE A 118 -26.91 28.48 -4.23
C PHE A 118 -28.33 28.08 -3.87
N SER A 119 -28.64 27.90 -2.57
CA SER A 119 -29.92 27.39 -2.10
C SER A 119 -30.33 26.10 -2.83
N ALA A 120 -29.35 25.22 -3.04
CA ALA A 120 -29.51 24.04 -3.86
C ALA A 120 -30.47 23.03 -3.22
N ARG A 121 -31.36 22.46 -4.04
CA ARG A 121 -32.28 21.40 -3.59
C ARG A 121 -31.49 20.12 -3.30
N ARG A 122 -31.62 19.60 -2.07
CA ARG A 122 -31.05 18.29 -1.72
C ARG A 122 -32.04 17.17 -2.09
N ILE A 123 -31.48 16.12 -2.72
CA ILE A 123 -32.18 14.86 -2.99
C ILE A 123 -31.37 13.75 -2.34
N GLU A 124 -32.03 12.92 -1.52
CA GLU A 124 -31.37 11.82 -0.82
C GLU A 124 -31.60 10.51 -1.58
N LEU A 125 -30.50 9.78 -1.87
CA LEU A 125 -30.51 8.45 -2.46
C LEU A 125 -30.20 7.42 -1.37
N GLY A 126 -31.24 6.97 -0.65
CA GLY A 126 -31.11 6.09 0.54
C GLY A 126 -31.07 4.59 0.21
N ASP A 127 -31.36 4.18 -1.01
CA ASP A 127 -31.40 2.77 -1.37
C ASP A 127 -30.01 2.21 -1.65
N ASN A 128 -29.59 1.24 -0.84
CA ASN A 128 -28.32 0.52 -1.04
C ASN A 128 -28.58 -0.84 -1.70
N PHE A 129 -28.09 -1.01 -2.93
CA PHE A 129 -28.22 -2.23 -3.74
C PHE A 129 -26.96 -3.12 -3.68
N ARG A 130 -25.93 -2.73 -2.93
CA ARG A 130 -24.65 -3.43 -2.85
C ARG A 130 -24.58 -4.39 -1.65
N CYS A 131 -24.72 -3.86 -0.46
CA CYS A 131 -24.50 -4.61 0.77
C CYS A 131 -25.74 -5.35 1.23
N ARG A 132 -25.55 -6.53 1.84
CA ARG A 132 -26.55 -7.17 2.69
C ARG A 132 -26.78 -6.33 3.96
N SER A 133 -27.96 -6.54 4.59
CA SER A 133 -28.42 -5.76 5.74
C SER A 133 -27.44 -5.77 6.92
N GLU A 134 -26.83 -6.93 7.19
CA GLU A 134 -25.90 -7.10 8.30
C GLU A 134 -24.65 -6.24 8.12
N ILE A 135 -24.07 -6.23 6.91
CA ILE A 135 -22.87 -5.44 6.60
C ILE A 135 -23.21 -3.94 6.65
N LEU A 136 -24.30 -3.55 6.00
CA LEU A 136 -24.72 -2.15 5.96
C LEU A 136 -24.99 -1.59 7.37
N PHE A 137 -25.62 -2.40 8.24
CA PHE A 137 -25.90 -2.02 9.63
C PHE A 137 -24.63 -1.60 10.37
N HIS A 138 -23.57 -2.40 10.32
CA HIS A 138 -22.30 -2.13 11.00
C HIS A 138 -21.57 -0.92 10.40
N ALA A 139 -21.62 -0.78 9.07
CA ALA A 139 -21.03 0.36 8.38
C ALA A 139 -21.73 1.68 8.75
N VAL A 140 -23.05 1.70 8.75
CA VAL A 140 -23.86 2.87 9.13
C VAL A 140 -23.66 3.22 10.62
N THR A 141 -23.69 2.21 11.51
CA THR A 141 -23.43 2.39 12.95
C THR A 141 -22.09 3.11 13.18
N LEU A 142 -21.08 2.80 12.41
CA LEU A 142 -19.75 3.43 12.52
C LEU A 142 -19.78 4.89 12.07
N VAL A 143 -20.30 5.15 10.86
CA VAL A 143 -20.18 6.49 10.27
C VAL A 143 -21.13 7.50 10.91
N GLU A 144 -22.22 7.06 11.52
CA GLU A 144 -23.17 7.91 12.28
C GLU A 144 -22.54 8.56 13.53
N LEU A 145 -21.40 8.07 13.99
CA LEU A 145 -20.63 8.71 15.07
C LEU A 145 -19.92 10.00 14.62
N ASN A 146 -19.82 10.24 13.33
CA ASN A 146 -19.23 11.46 12.79
C ASN A 146 -20.21 12.63 12.91
N LYS A 147 -19.69 13.79 13.32
CA LYS A 147 -20.49 15.02 13.49
C LYS A 147 -20.60 15.82 12.19
N LYS A 148 -19.51 15.84 11.42
CA LYS A 148 -19.44 16.58 10.13
C LYS A 148 -19.95 15.67 9.00
N ARG A 149 -21.26 15.58 8.88
CA ARG A 149 -21.93 14.80 7.82
C ARG A 149 -23.29 15.39 7.46
N LEU A 150 -23.73 15.15 6.22
CA LEU A 150 -25.03 15.61 5.73
C LEU A 150 -26.20 14.76 6.26
N GLY A 151 -25.90 13.62 6.84
CA GLY A 151 -26.91 12.66 7.33
C GLY A 151 -27.80 12.10 6.21
N LYS A 152 -28.03 10.79 6.22
CA LYS A 152 -28.91 10.09 5.29
C LYS A 152 -29.36 8.79 5.91
N THR A 153 -30.51 8.29 5.43
CA THR A 153 -31.02 6.98 5.84
C THR A 153 -30.74 5.97 4.74
N LEU A 154 -29.95 4.93 5.05
CA LEU A 154 -29.61 3.88 4.12
C LEU A 154 -30.41 2.61 4.35
N VAL A 155 -30.99 2.05 3.29
CA VAL A 155 -31.81 0.82 3.31
C VAL A 155 -31.20 -0.22 2.40
N ALA A 156 -30.81 -1.39 2.95
CA ALA A 156 -30.26 -2.49 2.18
C ALA A 156 -31.35 -3.18 1.34
N ARG A 157 -31.36 -2.98 0.04
CA ARG A 157 -32.36 -3.59 -0.87
C ARG A 157 -32.07 -5.07 -1.16
N ARG A 158 -30.86 -5.56 -0.87
CA ARG A 158 -30.53 -6.98 -0.99
C ARG A 158 -31.01 -7.84 0.19
N GLY A 159 -31.58 -7.22 1.24
CA GLY A 159 -32.12 -7.94 2.40
C GLY A 159 -31.04 -8.61 3.26
N LYS A 160 -31.47 -9.59 4.08
CA LYS A 160 -30.65 -10.37 4.99
C LYS A 160 -29.83 -11.46 4.28
N GLY A 161 -28.88 -12.06 4.99
CA GLY A 161 -28.04 -13.19 4.55
C GLY A 161 -26.58 -12.80 4.32
N GLY A 162 -26.17 -11.64 4.82
CA GLY A 162 -24.77 -11.25 4.89
C GLY A 162 -24.06 -11.77 6.14
N SER A 163 -22.75 -11.89 6.10
CA SER A 163 -21.94 -12.21 7.28
C SER A 163 -20.85 -11.18 7.50
N ILE A 164 -20.63 -10.82 8.77
CA ILE A 164 -19.56 -9.94 9.21
C ILE A 164 -19.00 -10.43 10.53
N VAL A 165 -17.68 -10.51 10.62
CA VAL A 165 -16.96 -10.98 11.80
C VAL A 165 -15.56 -10.37 11.86
N ALA A 166 -15.05 -10.13 13.06
CA ALA A 166 -13.67 -9.72 13.30
C ALA A 166 -12.89 -10.87 13.97
N TYR A 167 -11.74 -11.23 13.41
CA TYR A 167 -10.86 -12.28 13.93
C TYR A 167 -9.63 -11.68 14.58
N ARG A 168 -9.31 -12.18 15.78
CA ARG A 168 -8.07 -11.83 16.48
C ARG A 168 -6.98 -12.83 16.15
N THR A 169 -5.78 -12.34 15.85
CA THR A 169 -4.54 -13.10 15.71
C THR A 169 -3.50 -12.63 16.72
N ALA A 170 -2.46 -13.41 16.99
CA ALA A 170 -1.43 -12.99 17.96
C ALA A 170 -0.46 -11.93 17.37
N SER A 171 -0.21 -11.97 16.04
CA SER A 171 0.64 -11.01 15.35
C SER A 171 0.20 -10.79 13.91
N ALA A 172 0.77 -9.76 13.24
CA ALA A 172 0.55 -9.51 11.82
C ALA A 172 1.08 -10.65 10.93
N GLU A 173 2.18 -11.27 11.32
CA GLU A 173 2.76 -12.43 10.63
C GLU A 173 1.81 -13.63 10.72
N GLN A 174 1.27 -13.94 11.92
CA GLN A 174 0.27 -14.99 12.08
C GLN A 174 -1.01 -14.69 11.31
N GLN A 175 -1.42 -13.44 11.22
CA GLN A 175 -2.55 -13.01 10.41
C GLN A 175 -2.32 -13.35 8.93
N ALA A 176 -1.13 -12.99 8.39
CA ALA A 176 -0.79 -13.28 7.01
C ALA A 176 -0.77 -14.78 6.71
N VAL A 177 -0.18 -15.58 7.61
CA VAL A 177 -0.16 -17.05 7.51
C VAL A 177 -1.57 -17.63 7.54
N ALA A 178 -2.39 -17.22 8.52
CA ALA A 178 -3.76 -17.73 8.69
C ALA A 178 -4.62 -17.42 7.46
N LEU A 179 -4.56 -16.18 6.99
CA LEU A 179 -5.35 -15.73 5.83
C LEU A 179 -4.88 -16.40 4.52
N ALA A 180 -3.57 -16.49 4.29
CA ALA A 180 -3.03 -17.16 3.11
C ALA A 180 -3.38 -18.66 3.11
N THR A 181 -3.41 -19.31 4.29
CA THR A 181 -3.83 -20.71 4.44
C THR A 181 -5.32 -20.87 4.15
N LEU A 182 -6.17 -20.00 4.69
CA LEU A 182 -7.61 -19.99 4.44
C LEU A 182 -7.92 -19.89 2.95
N ILE A 183 -7.27 -18.92 2.27
CA ILE A 183 -7.46 -18.67 0.85
C ILE A 183 -6.97 -19.85 0.01
N GLY A 184 -5.76 -20.38 0.32
CA GLY A 184 -5.17 -21.49 -0.41
C GLY A 184 -5.94 -22.78 -0.30
N ALA A 185 -6.67 -22.99 0.82
CA ALA A 185 -7.52 -24.16 1.01
C ALA A 185 -8.80 -24.13 0.15
N ASN A 186 -9.27 -22.95 -0.27
CA ASN A 186 -10.50 -22.77 -1.04
C ASN A 186 -10.38 -21.65 -2.08
N PRO A 187 -9.54 -21.81 -3.09
CA PRO A 187 -9.30 -20.73 -4.06
C PRO A 187 -10.57 -20.30 -4.81
N GLU A 188 -11.48 -21.23 -5.06
CA GLU A 188 -12.76 -20.93 -5.77
C GLU A 188 -13.68 -19.99 -4.97
N LYS A 189 -13.66 -20.05 -3.63
CA LYS A 189 -14.47 -19.18 -2.76
C LYS A 189 -13.91 -17.74 -2.69
N HIS A 190 -12.72 -17.52 -3.22
CA HIS A 190 -12.04 -16.23 -3.22
C HIS A 190 -11.92 -15.60 -4.61
N SER A 191 -12.57 -16.19 -5.63
CA SER A 191 -12.89 -15.47 -6.87
C SER A 191 -13.85 -14.33 -6.51
N ASP A 192 -13.65 -13.15 -7.10
CA ASP A 192 -14.39 -11.93 -6.74
C ASP A 192 -14.27 -11.55 -5.24
N ALA A 193 -13.06 -11.76 -4.68
CA ALA A 193 -12.72 -11.35 -3.33
C ALA A 193 -11.62 -10.27 -3.34
N ALA A 194 -11.65 -9.41 -2.32
CA ALA A 194 -10.60 -8.42 -2.10
C ALA A 194 -10.04 -8.47 -0.69
N ILE A 195 -8.74 -8.21 -0.60
CA ILE A 195 -8.05 -7.97 0.66
C ILE A 195 -7.66 -6.50 0.72
N LEU A 196 -8.18 -5.83 1.73
CA LEU A 196 -8.00 -4.40 1.93
C LEU A 196 -7.16 -4.14 3.18
N ALA A 197 -6.14 -3.29 3.06
CA ALA A 197 -5.36 -2.84 4.20
C ALA A 197 -5.29 -1.32 4.28
N ARG A 198 -5.04 -0.81 5.48
CA ARG A 198 -4.80 0.62 5.69
C ARG A 198 -3.51 1.08 4.99
N GLN A 199 -2.47 0.24 5.02
CA GLN A 199 -1.14 0.53 4.49
C GLN A 199 -0.63 -0.59 3.59
N ASN A 200 0.28 -0.24 2.68
CA ASN A 200 0.89 -1.21 1.78
C ASN A 200 1.71 -2.28 2.52
N LEU A 201 2.39 -1.90 3.62
CA LEU A 201 3.25 -2.82 4.37
C LEU A 201 2.50 -4.07 4.86
N SER A 202 1.24 -3.92 5.32
CA SER A 202 0.42 -5.04 5.78
C SER A 202 0.06 -5.99 4.63
N LEU A 203 -0.15 -5.44 3.44
CA LEU A 203 -0.37 -6.23 2.22
C LEU A 203 0.91 -6.93 1.76
N ASP A 204 2.08 -6.34 2.01
CA ASP A 204 3.37 -6.90 1.61
C ASP A 204 3.66 -8.23 2.34
N LEU A 205 3.37 -8.29 3.64
CA LEU A 205 3.48 -9.52 4.42
C LEU A 205 2.58 -10.64 3.86
N LEU A 206 1.34 -10.30 3.58
CA LEU A 206 0.38 -11.26 3.03
C LEU A 206 0.76 -11.67 1.60
N GLU A 207 1.24 -10.75 0.78
CA GLU A 207 1.68 -11.03 -0.58
C GLU A 207 2.83 -12.06 -0.60
N MET A 208 3.79 -11.94 0.33
CA MET A 208 4.86 -12.91 0.49
C MET A 208 4.31 -14.32 0.83
N GLU A 209 3.36 -14.40 1.76
CA GLU A 209 2.76 -15.66 2.19
C GLU A 209 1.91 -16.32 1.09
N LEU A 210 1.12 -15.54 0.35
CA LEU A 210 0.33 -16.02 -0.78
C LEU A 210 1.23 -16.61 -1.87
N ARG A 211 2.33 -15.90 -2.18
CA ARG A 211 3.27 -16.37 -3.19
C ARG A 211 4.03 -17.62 -2.76
N ALA A 212 4.45 -17.68 -1.50
CA ALA A 212 5.10 -18.87 -0.94
C ALA A 212 4.21 -20.12 -1.03
N ARG A 213 2.88 -19.95 -1.00
CA ARG A 213 1.87 -21.01 -1.13
C ARG A 213 1.34 -21.18 -2.55
N GLN A 214 1.89 -20.44 -3.52
CA GLN A 214 1.44 -20.46 -4.91
C GLN A 214 -0.04 -20.12 -5.09
N VAL A 215 -0.60 -19.30 -4.20
CA VAL A 215 -1.95 -18.77 -4.34
C VAL A 215 -1.96 -17.65 -5.35
N GLU A 216 -2.88 -17.70 -6.31
CA GLU A 216 -3.04 -16.66 -7.32
C GLU A 216 -3.68 -15.40 -6.75
N TYR A 217 -3.12 -14.24 -7.09
CA TYR A 217 -3.64 -12.93 -6.70
C TYR A 217 -3.19 -11.86 -7.71
N ARG A 218 -3.85 -10.71 -7.67
CA ARG A 218 -3.44 -9.50 -8.37
C ARG A 218 -3.30 -8.34 -7.40
N ARG A 219 -2.09 -7.78 -7.30
CA ARG A 219 -1.82 -6.60 -6.50
C ARG A 219 -2.20 -5.34 -7.28
N ILE A 220 -3.01 -4.47 -6.68
CA ILE A 220 -3.27 -3.13 -7.17
C ILE A 220 -2.32 -2.17 -6.45
N GLY A 221 -1.49 -1.48 -7.23
CA GLY A 221 -0.40 -0.65 -6.71
C GLY A 221 0.95 -1.36 -6.75
N LYS A 222 1.93 -0.84 -5.98
CA LYS A 222 3.29 -1.38 -5.94
C LYS A 222 3.34 -2.69 -5.16
N SER A 223 3.87 -3.72 -5.79
CA SER A 223 4.14 -5.01 -5.16
C SER A 223 5.42 -4.95 -4.33
N ILE A 224 5.50 -5.75 -3.26
CA ILE A 224 6.72 -5.94 -2.48
C ILE A 224 7.87 -6.46 -3.34
N TRP A 225 7.57 -7.25 -4.36
CA TRP A 225 8.57 -7.82 -5.26
C TRP A 225 9.19 -6.78 -6.22
N GLU A 226 8.57 -5.60 -6.34
CA GLU A 226 9.09 -4.43 -7.05
C GLU A 226 9.90 -3.50 -6.11
N ASN A 227 9.96 -3.82 -4.81
CA ASN A 227 10.74 -3.06 -3.85
C ASN A 227 12.23 -3.29 -4.11
N PRO A 228 13.02 -2.23 -4.39
CA PRO A 228 14.45 -2.37 -4.72
C PRO A 228 15.27 -3.06 -3.63
N VAL A 229 14.85 -2.96 -2.38
CA VAL A 229 15.52 -3.60 -1.24
C VAL A 229 15.33 -5.11 -1.28
N ILE A 230 14.10 -5.55 -1.48
CA ILE A 230 13.77 -6.99 -1.59
C ILE A 230 14.37 -7.57 -2.87
N ALA A 231 14.25 -6.88 -3.99
CA ALA A 231 14.87 -7.30 -5.25
C ALA A 231 16.40 -7.44 -5.10
N GLY A 232 17.04 -6.50 -4.40
CA GLY A 232 18.47 -6.56 -4.11
C GLY A 232 18.86 -7.74 -3.22
N TYR A 233 18.12 -7.98 -2.16
CA TYR A 233 18.32 -9.12 -1.25
C TYR A 233 18.18 -10.46 -2.00
N LEU A 234 17.10 -10.64 -2.75
CA LEU A 234 16.87 -11.86 -3.55
C LEU A 234 17.95 -12.06 -4.62
N SER A 235 18.37 -10.98 -5.29
CA SER A 235 19.45 -11.04 -6.28
C SER A 235 20.78 -11.42 -5.64
N PHE A 236 21.05 -10.98 -4.40
CA PHE A 236 22.25 -11.37 -3.69
C PHE A 236 22.22 -12.85 -3.30
N LEU A 237 21.12 -13.35 -2.76
CA LEU A 237 20.94 -14.80 -2.53
C LEU A 237 21.10 -15.60 -3.82
N GLN A 238 20.58 -15.08 -4.94
CA GLN A 238 20.71 -15.71 -6.26
C GLN A 238 22.16 -15.79 -6.70
N SER A 239 22.95 -14.73 -6.51
CA SER A 239 24.37 -14.71 -6.87
C SER A 239 25.20 -15.81 -6.20
N LEU A 240 24.79 -16.26 -5.00
CA LEU A 240 25.48 -17.33 -4.28
C LEU A 240 25.49 -18.66 -5.03
N TYR A 241 24.58 -18.89 -5.99
CA TYR A 241 24.55 -20.13 -6.79
C TYR A 241 24.73 -19.92 -8.30
N ASP A 242 24.36 -18.77 -8.87
CA ASP A 242 24.45 -18.54 -10.31
C ASP A 242 25.65 -17.67 -10.74
N ASN A 243 26.42 -17.18 -9.76
CA ASN A 243 27.59 -16.30 -9.96
C ASN A 243 27.27 -14.94 -10.60
N SER A 244 26.04 -14.48 -10.56
CA SER A 244 25.64 -13.18 -11.08
C SER A 244 26.31 -12.03 -10.30
N THR A 245 26.78 -11.02 -11.01
CA THR A 245 27.33 -9.79 -10.42
C THR A 245 26.24 -8.86 -9.87
N VAL A 246 24.99 -9.00 -10.32
CA VAL A 246 23.87 -8.11 -9.96
C VAL A 246 23.61 -8.12 -8.46
N GLY A 247 23.63 -9.30 -7.85
CA GLY A 247 23.41 -9.41 -6.40
C GLY A 247 24.56 -8.85 -5.59
N VAL A 248 25.79 -9.09 -5.99
CA VAL A 248 27.00 -8.51 -5.34
C VAL A 248 26.91 -6.99 -5.37
N LEU A 249 26.52 -6.40 -6.50
CA LEU A 249 26.30 -4.95 -6.62
C LEU A 249 25.25 -4.42 -5.68
N SER A 250 24.15 -5.16 -5.50
CA SER A 250 23.06 -4.74 -4.62
C SER A 250 23.52 -4.56 -3.18
N VAL A 251 24.46 -5.39 -2.73
CA VAL A 251 25.08 -5.34 -1.39
C VAL A 251 26.09 -4.20 -1.29
N LEU A 252 26.97 -4.04 -2.28
CA LEU A 252 28.00 -3.00 -2.29
C LEU A 252 27.41 -1.57 -2.17
N ARG A 253 26.16 -1.39 -2.59
CA ARG A 253 25.42 -0.12 -2.43
C ARG A 253 25.36 0.34 -0.96
N TYR A 254 25.28 -0.60 -0.01
CA TYR A 254 25.11 -0.31 1.42
C TYR A 254 26.41 -0.39 2.21
N HIS A 255 27.49 -0.89 1.62
CA HIS A 255 28.77 -1.10 2.29
C HIS A 255 29.62 0.16 2.49
N GLY A 256 29.16 1.30 1.96
CA GLY A 256 29.94 2.54 2.02
C GLY A 256 31.30 2.42 1.30
N ILE A 257 31.30 1.75 0.14
CA ILE A 257 32.44 1.64 -0.78
C ILE A 257 32.25 2.72 -1.85
N GLU A 258 33.34 3.39 -2.20
CA GLU A 258 33.33 4.45 -3.20
C GLU A 258 32.93 3.93 -4.59
N GLU A 259 32.29 4.77 -5.40
CA GLU A 259 31.76 4.39 -6.72
C GLU A 259 32.89 3.97 -7.68
N GLY A 260 34.07 4.58 -7.52
CA GLY A 260 35.28 4.20 -8.29
C GLY A 260 35.71 2.77 -8.01
N THR A 261 35.75 2.37 -6.74
CA THR A 261 36.11 1.01 -6.31
C THR A 261 35.07 -0.01 -6.75
N LYS A 262 33.77 0.31 -6.68
CA LYS A 262 32.70 -0.55 -7.20
C LYS A 262 32.86 -0.79 -8.70
N SER A 263 33.09 0.29 -9.45
CA SER A 263 33.27 0.22 -10.90
C SER A 263 34.51 -0.57 -11.29
N ALA A 264 35.59 -0.47 -10.52
CA ALA A 264 36.80 -1.26 -10.74
C ALA A 264 36.55 -2.75 -10.47
N LEU A 265 35.91 -3.07 -9.33
CA LEU A 265 35.55 -4.46 -8.99
C LEU A 265 34.65 -5.10 -10.05
N LEU A 266 33.69 -4.35 -10.57
CA LEU A 266 32.80 -4.85 -11.64
C LEU A 266 33.54 -5.18 -12.93
N ARG A 267 34.48 -4.33 -13.34
CA ARG A 267 35.28 -4.59 -14.53
C ARG A 267 36.11 -5.86 -14.37
N GLU A 268 36.72 -6.04 -13.19
CA GLU A 268 37.50 -7.24 -12.90
C GLU A 268 36.67 -8.52 -12.82
N MET A 269 35.38 -8.40 -12.38
CA MET A 269 34.46 -9.54 -12.38
C MET A 269 33.93 -9.92 -13.77
N ASP A 270 34.01 -9.04 -14.75
CA ASP A 270 33.59 -9.24 -16.15
C ASP A 270 32.26 -10.02 -16.30
N GLY A 271 31.26 -9.59 -15.55
CA GLY A 271 29.93 -10.23 -15.55
C GLY A 271 29.82 -11.51 -14.72
N HIS A 272 30.93 -12.02 -14.14
CA HIS A 272 30.95 -13.28 -13.40
C HIS A 272 31.58 -13.15 -12.03
N ALA A 273 30.79 -13.17 -10.97
CA ALA A 273 31.25 -12.96 -9.59
C ALA A 273 31.84 -14.21 -8.90
N GLY A 274 32.04 -15.33 -9.61
CA GLY A 274 32.39 -16.61 -9.01
C GLY A 274 33.61 -16.56 -8.11
N SER A 275 34.73 -16.01 -8.60
CA SER A 275 35.99 -15.89 -7.81
C SER A 275 35.79 -15.04 -6.55
N PHE A 276 35.09 -13.91 -6.66
CA PHE A 276 34.76 -13.07 -5.49
C PHE A 276 33.89 -13.81 -4.49
N LEU A 277 32.88 -14.51 -4.96
CA LEU A 277 31.98 -15.30 -4.11
C LEU A 277 32.66 -16.53 -3.48
N ASP A 278 33.78 -16.98 -4.03
CA ASP A 278 34.62 -18.02 -3.46
C ASP A 278 35.75 -17.46 -2.56
N GLY A 279 35.71 -16.15 -2.25
CA GLY A 279 36.61 -15.50 -1.29
C GLY A 279 37.79 -14.73 -1.86
N ALA A 280 37.94 -14.69 -3.21
CA ALA A 280 39.05 -14.02 -3.85
C ALA A 280 38.67 -12.59 -4.31
N VAL A 281 39.25 -11.58 -3.65
CA VAL A 281 39.11 -10.19 -4.08
C VAL A 281 40.20 -9.87 -5.12
N PRO A 282 39.86 -9.39 -6.31
CA PRO A 282 40.85 -9.04 -7.31
C PRO A 282 41.72 -7.84 -6.85
N GLU A 283 42.88 -7.68 -7.49
CA GLU A 283 43.71 -6.49 -7.24
C GLU A 283 43.00 -5.25 -7.80
N LEU A 284 42.75 -4.29 -6.92
CA LEU A 284 42.06 -3.02 -7.26
C LEU A 284 43.04 -1.86 -6.97
N PRO A 285 43.85 -1.44 -7.94
CA PRO A 285 44.80 -0.35 -7.77
C PRO A 285 44.09 0.94 -7.31
N GLY A 286 44.67 1.63 -6.34
CA GLY A 286 44.13 2.89 -5.80
C GLY A 286 43.04 2.74 -4.74
N THR A 287 42.56 1.53 -4.46
CA THR A 287 41.52 1.30 -3.43
C THR A 287 42.13 1.45 -2.02
N ALA A 288 41.45 2.20 -1.16
CA ALA A 288 41.83 2.40 0.25
C ALA A 288 41.88 1.07 1.02
N ALA A 289 42.80 0.93 1.94
CA ALA A 289 42.96 -0.29 2.73
C ALA A 289 41.69 -0.68 3.52
N ALA A 290 40.94 0.31 4.01
CA ALA A 290 39.68 0.09 4.71
C ALA A 290 38.60 -0.49 3.80
N GLU A 291 38.50 -0.04 2.55
CA GLU A 291 37.56 -0.58 1.57
C GLU A 291 37.96 -1.99 1.12
N ARG A 292 39.24 -2.21 0.88
CA ARG A 292 39.76 -3.54 0.53
C ARG A 292 39.45 -4.55 1.63
N LYS A 293 39.60 -4.16 2.91
CA LYS A 293 39.18 -5.00 4.05
C LYS A 293 37.69 -5.32 4.01
N LYS A 294 36.83 -4.33 3.80
CA LYS A 294 35.38 -4.54 3.69
C LYS A 294 35.02 -5.52 2.54
N LEU A 295 35.66 -5.38 1.39
CA LEU A 295 35.48 -6.28 0.28
C LEU A 295 35.94 -7.71 0.60
N GLN A 296 37.08 -7.85 1.29
CA GLN A 296 37.59 -9.17 1.69
C GLN A 296 36.68 -9.82 2.75
N ASP A 297 36.19 -9.06 3.72
CA ASP A 297 35.25 -9.55 4.74
C ASP A 297 33.95 -10.04 4.08
N LEU A 298 33.41 -9.30 3.09
CA LEU A 298 32.25 -9.72 2.32
C LEU A 298 32.54 -10.98 1.49
N ALA A 299 33.67 -11.03 0.77
CA ALA A 299 34.04 -12.19 -0.04
C ALA A 299 34.19 -13.45 0.82
N ASN A 300 34.80 -13.33 2.01
CA ASN A 300 34.93 -14.43 2.96
C ASN A 300 33.56 -14.93 3.45
N SER A 301 32.63 -14.01 3.75
CA SER A 301 31.26 -14.35 4.12
C SER A 301 30.53 -15.09 2.97
N CYS A 302 30.69 -14.62 1.74
CA CYS A 302 30.12 -15.29 0.56
C CYS A 302 30.68 -16.72 0.40
N ALA A 303 32.00 -16.90 0.55
CA ALA A 303 32.63 -18.21 0.46
C ALA A 303 32.13 -19.18 1.54
N TYR A 304 31.95 -18.67 2.75
CA TYR A 304 31.35 -19.42 3.86
C TYR A 304 29.94 -19.90 3.51
N TRP A 305 29.04 -18.98 3.10
CA TRP A 305 27.67 -19.33 2.75
C TRP A 305 27.57 -20.28 1.55
N ARG A 306 28.39 -20.09 0.52
CA ARG A 306 28.45 -21.03 -0.60
C ARG A 306 28.85 -22.42 -0.19
N ASN A 307 29.78 -22.51 0.76
CA ASN A 307 30.22 -23.80 1.31
C ASN A 307 29.10 -24.50 2.08
N GLN A 308 28.30 -23.74 2.84
CA GLN A 308 27.10 -24.24 3.53
C GLN A 308 26.02 -24.73 2.57
N LEU A 309 25.91 -24.13 1.38
CA LEU A 309 24.93 -24.51 0.36
C LEU A 309 25.34 -25.73 -0.46
N ARG A 310 26.63 -26.14 -0.44
CA ARG A 310 27.12 -27.33 -1.15
C ARG A 310 26.74 -28.59 -0.38
N PRO A 311 26.19 -29.64 -1.06
CA PRO A 311 25.97 -30.93 -0.41
C PRO A 311 27.32 -31.48 0.10
N ASN A 312 27.39 -31.88 1.36
CA ASN A 312 28.54 -32.60 1.90
C ASN A 312 28.61 -33.99 1.30
N ALA A 313 29.80 -34.63 1.34
CA ALA A 313 29.99 -36.04 0.92
C ALA A 313 29.09 -37.02 1.69
N THR A 314 28.59 -36.63 2.87
CA THR A 314 27.66 -37.38 3.72
C THR A 314 26.19 -37.07 3.45
N GLY A 315 25.85 -36.21 2.45
CA GLY A 315 24.48 -35.78 2.13
C GLY A 315 23.87 -34.75 3.12
N THR A 316 24.59 -34.40 4.17
CA THR A 316 24.20 -33.39 5.15
C THR A 316 24.87 -32.05 4.76
N GLY A 317 24.33 -31.38 3.76
CA GLY A 317 24.70 -29.97 3.46
C GLY A 317 24.35 -29.06 4.64
N GLY A 318 25.06 -27.93 4.78
CA GLY A 318 24.67 -26.90 5.72
C GLY A 318 23.23 -26.42 5.50
N SER A 319 22.67 -25.79 6.51
CA SER A 319 21.26 -25.40 6.51
C SER A 319 21.02 -24.24 5.52
N VAL A 320 20.37 -24.50 4.40
CA VAL A 320 19.86 -23.46 3.49
C VAL A 320 19.06 -22.38 4.26
N ARG A 321 18.36 -22.81 5.31
CA ARG A 321 17.61 -21.93 6.21
C ARG A 321 18.54 -20.93 6.91
N GLU A 322 19.64 -21.40 7.46
CA GLU A 322 20.61 -20.57 8.19
C GLU A 322 21.26 -19.56 7.25
N VAL A 323 21.69 -19.96 6.05
CA VAL A 323 22.24 -19.06 5.06
C VAL A 323 21.28 -17.94 4.70
N ILE A 324 19.99 -18.25 4.44
CA ILE A 324 18.97 -17.25 4.11
C ILE A 324 18.82 -16.24 5.25
N ILE A 325 18.79 -16.69 6.51
CA ILE A 325 18.65 -15.80 7.68
C ILE A 325 19.90 -14.97 7.88
N GLU A 326 21.08 -15.55 7.90
CA GLU A 326 22.34 -14.83 8.10
C GLU A 326 22.58 -13.74 7.04
N VAL A 327 22.30 -14.07 5.77
CA VAL A 327 22.37 -13.09 4.69
C VAL A 327 21.32 -11.98 4.88
N GLY A 328 20.14 -12.32 5.35
CA GLY A 328 19.08 -11.36 5.66
C GLY A 328 19.47 -10.40 6.78
N ASP A 329 20.00 -10.93 7.88
CA ASP A 329 20.45 -10.14 9.03
C ASP A 329 21.59 -9.18 8.64
N LEU A 330 22.55 -9.67 7.87
CA LEU A 330 23.67 -8.85 7.39
C LEU A 330 23.18 -7.74 6.44
N TYR A 331 22.29 -8.07 5.51
CA TYR A 331 21.70 -7.11 4.58
C TYR A 331 20.89 -6.03 5.32
N ALA A 332 20.10 -6.43 6.31
CA ALA A 332 19.31 -5.54 7.17
C ALA A 332 20.22 -4.61 8.01
N MET A 333 21.29 -5.15 8.57
CA MET A 333 22.28 -4.39 9.35
C MET A 333 22.93 -3.28 8.51
N TRP A 334 23.34 -3.57 7.28
CA TRP A 334 23.98 -2.59 6.40
C TRP A 334 23.07 -1.45 5.98
N MET A 335 21.77 -1.69 5.86
CA MET A 335 20.82 -0.64 5.50
C MET A 335 20.63 0.41 6.58
N GLY A 336 20.84 0.07 7.85
CA GLY A 336 20.78 1.00 8.98
C GLY A 336 19.44 1.71 9.18
N LYS A 337 18.36 1.26 8.49
CA LYS A 337 17.01 1.84 8.55
C LYS A 337 16.01 0.78 9.03
N PRO A 338 15.18 1.05 10.05
CA PRO A 338 14.35 0.03 10.68
C PRO A 338 13.28 -0.57 9.75
N ASN A 339 12.60 0.22 8.94
CA ASN A 339 11.54 -0.29 8.08
C ASN A 339 12.04 -1.23 6.96
N PRO A 340 13.07 -0.87 6.16
CA PRO A 340 13.65 -1.78 5.19
C PRO A 340 14.25 -3.04 5.83
N ALA A 341 14.90 -2.92 6.99
CA ALA A 341 15.45 -4.06 7.72
C ALA A 341 14.36 -5.06 8.12
N LYS A 342 13.25 -4.58 8.68
CA LYS A 342 12.10 -5.44 9.03
C LYS A 342 11.57 -6.19 7.81
N LEU A 343 11.51 -5.54 6.64
CA LEU A 343 11.04 -6.14 5.40
C LEU A 343 11.95 -7.29 4.95
N VAL A 344 13.27 -7.08 4.97
CA VAL A 344 14.24 -8.11 4.61
C VAL A 344 14.16 -9.30 5.57
N ASN A 345 14.13 -9.05 6.88
CA ASN A 345 14.05 -10.10 7.88
C ASN A 345 12.76 -10.92 7.76
N THR A 346 11.64 -10.27 7.44
CA THR A 346 10.38 -10.98 7.18
C THR A 346 10.49 -11.85 5.92
N CYS A 347 11.04 -11.31 4.83
CA CYS A 347 11.27 -12.07 3.60
C CYS A 347 12.20 -13.28 3.85
N ALA A 348 13.29 -13.08 4.60
CA ALA A 348 14.21 -14.13 4.99
C ALA A 348 13.51 -15.22 5.83
N GLY A 349 12.69 -14.82 6.79
CA GLY A 349 11.90 -15.76 7.62
C GLY A 349 10.98 -16.64 6.77
N ILE A 350 10.24 -16.05 5.82
CA ILE A 350 9.35 -16.78 4.91
C ILE A 350 10.15 -17.74 4.01
N LEU A 351 11.20 -17.25 3.35
CA LEU A 351 12.07 -18.07 2.50
C LEU A 351 12.73 -19.21 3.26
N SER A 352 13.14 -18.96 4.51
CA SER A 352 13.79 -19.99 5.37
C SER A 352 12.86 -21.15 5.70
N ASN A 353 11.56 -20.91 5.76
CA ASN A 353 10.54 -21.93 6.07
C ASN A 353 10.07 -22.71 4.84
N LEU A 354 10.45 -22.32 3.62
CA LEU A 354 10.16 -23.10 2.41
C LEU A 354 11.04 -24.35 2.36
N ASN A 355 10.54 -25.40 1.69
CA ASN A 355 11.29 -26.62 1.46
C ASN A 355 12.14 -26.52 0.18
N GLY A 356 13.23 -27.28 0.12
CA GLY A 356 14.07 -27.42 -1.05
C GLY A 356 15.36 -26.59 -1.02
N THR A 357 16.04 -26.58 -2.17
CA THR A 357 17.30 -25.84 -2.38
C THR A 357 17.07 -24.34 -2.41
N LEU A 358 18.12 -23.53 -2.23
CA LEU A 358 18.04 -22.07 -2.34
C LEU A 358 17.42 -21.65 -3.68
N SER A 359 17.86 -22.23 -4.80
CA SER A 359 17.35 -21.90 -6.13
C SER A 359 15.87 -22.23 -6.29
N SER A 360 15.38 -23.35 -5.74
CA SER A 360 13.96 -23.72 -5.79
C SER A 360 13.10 -22.76 -4.96
N ARG A 361 13.55 -22.38 -3.74
CA ARG A 361 12.87 -21.43 -2.88
C ARG A 361 12.78 -20.04 -3.54
N LEU A 362 13.89 -19.55 -4.12
CA LEU A 362 13.90 -18.27 -4.83
C LEU A 362 12.96 -18.31 -6.05
N ARG A 363 12.98 -19.39 -6.83
CA ARG A 363 12.08 -19.52 -7.98
C ARG A 363 10.60 -19.44 -7.58
N LEU A 364 10.21 -20.07 -6.47
CA LEU A 364 8.83 -20.00 -5.97
C LEU A 364 8.37 -18.55 -5.74
N VAL A 365 9.21 -17.71 -5.16
CA VAL A 365 8.82 -16.32 -4.84
C VAL A 365 9.08 -15.31 -5.98
N THR A 366 10.00 -15.58 -6.89
CA THR A 366 10.31 -14.67 -8.02
C THR A 366 9.46 -14.92 -9.25
N THR A 367 8.92 -16.15 -9.43
CA THR A 367 8.04 -16.44 -10.57
C THR A 367 6.71 -15.73 -10.37
N LYS A 368 6.34 -14.84 -11.30
CA LYS A 368 5.02 -14.21 -11.30
C LYS A 368 3.95 -15.30 -11.50
N SER A 369 3.02 -15.37 -10.57
CA SER A 369 1.78 -16.13 -10.81
C SER A 369 1.05 -15.46 -11.99
N ARG A 370 0.97 -16.15 -13.14
CA ARG A 370 0.07 -15.74 -14.22
C ARG A 370 -1.31 -16.24 -13.83
N SER A 371 -2.15 -15.34 -13.35
CA SER A 371 -3.55 -15.68 -13.17
C SER A 371 -4.21 -15.85 -14.53
N GLU A 372 -4.64 -17.06 -14.85
CA GLU A 372 -5.53 -17.36 -15.96
C GLU A 372 -7.00 -17.11 -15.54
N ASN A 373 -7.22 -16.83 -14.27
CA ASN A 373 -8.53 -16.57 -13.70
C ASN A 373 -9.03 -15.18 -14.10
N LYS A 374 -10.27 -15.10 -14.57
CA LYS A 374 -10.89 -13.83 -14.96
C LYS A 374 -11.11 -12.89 -13.78
N ASP A 375 -11.36 -13.46 -12.59
CA ASP A 375 -11.66 -12.73 -11.35
C ASP A 375 -10.68 -13.17 -10.22
N PRO A 376 -9.39 -12.78 -10.30
CA PRO A 376 -8.41 -13.15 -9.29
C PRO A 376 -8.66 -12.41 -7.97
N LEU A 377 -8.21 -13.00 -6.86
CA LEU A 377 -8.14 -12.32 -5.57
C LEU A 377 -7.38 -10.98 -5.73
N LEU A 378 -7.98 -9.88 -5.31
CA LEU A 378 -7.35 -8.57 -5.39
C LEU A 378 -6.76 -8.13 -4.04
N LEU A 379 -5.54 -7.64 -4.07
CA LEU A 379 -4.87 -7.02 -2.92
C LEU A 379 -4.73 -5.53 -3.18
N MET A 380 -5.26 -4.69 -2.29
CA MET A 380 -5.18 -3.24 -2.43
C MET A 380 -5.32 -2.52 -1.10
N THR A 381 -5.01 -1.22 -1.09
CA THR A 381 -5.31 -0.38 0.09
C THR A 381 -6.81 -0.08 0.16
N MET A 382 -7.31 0.24 1.38
CA MET A 382 -8.69 0.70 1.56
C MET A 382 -9.00 1.91 0.64
N HIS A 383 -8.05 2.85 0.49
CA HIS A 383 -8.21 3.97 -0.44
C HIS A 383 -8.33 3.52 -1.90
N GLY A 384 -7.55 2.53 -2.30
CA GLY A 384 -7.59 1.99 -3.66
C GLY A 384 -8.85 1.18 -3.99
N SER A 385 -9.64 0.83 -2.98
CA SER A 385 -10.90 0.09 -3.16
C SER A 385 -12.11 0.97 -3.45
N LYS A 386 -11.96 2.31 -3.35
CA LYS A 386 -13.06 3.23 -3.63
C LYS A 386 -13.56 3.03 -5.07
N GLY A 387 -14.87 3.01 -5.24
CA GLY A 387 -15.52 2.74 -6.53
C GLY A 387 -15.67 1.25 -6.90
N LEU A 388 -14.96 0.35 -6.21
CA LEU A 388 -15.06 -1.10 -6.46
C LEU A 388 -16.06 -1.78 -5.52
N GLU A 389 -16.42 -3.04 -5.83
CA GLU A 389 -17.28 -3.87 -4.99
C GLU A 389 -17.00 -5.35 -5.24
N PHE A 390 -17.13 -6.18 -4.19
CA PHE A 390 -16.71 -7.58 -4.19
C PHE A 390 -17.73 -8.45 -3.45
N GLU A 391 -17.86 -9.71 -3.83
CA GLU A 391 -18.70 -10.67 -3.11
C GLU A 391 -18.18 -10.89 -1.69
N SER A 392 -16.85 -10.91 -1.50
CA SER A 392 -16.19 -11.10 -0.21
C SER A 392 -15.06 -10.09 -0.01
N VAL A 393 -14.94 -9.54 1.20
CA VAL A 393 -13.86 -8.62 1.55
C VAL A 393 -13.19 -9.07 2.85
N HIS A 394 -11.86 -9.06 2.85
CA HIS A 394 -11.04 -9.17 4.05
C HIS A 394 -10.37 -7.82 4.33
N VAL A 395 -10.67 -7.20 5.46
CA VAL A 395 -9.97 -6.02 5.95
C VAL A 395 -8.90 -6.49 6.92
N ILE A 396 -7.63 -6.27 6.59
CA ILE A 396 -6.50 -6.75 7.40
C ILE A 396 -5.81 -5.63 8.16
N ASP A 397 -5.07 -6.02 9.22
CA ASP A 397 -4.30 -5.11 10.08
C ASP A 397 -5.15 -3.98 10.68
N ALA A 398 -6.38 -4.32 11.06
CA ALA A 398 -7.28 -3.39 11.74
C ALA A 398 -6.99 -3.36 13.25
N SER A 399 -5.71 -3.19 13.59
CA SER A 399 -5.17 -3.15 14.96
C SER A 399 -5.02 -1.72 15.44
N ALA A 400 -5.16 -1.50 16.75
CA ALA A 400 -4.82 -0.22 17.34
C ALA A 400 -3.30 0.00 17.28
N SER A 401 -2.89 1.22 16.95
CA SER A 401 -1.49 1.64 17.00
C SER A 401 -1.20 2.28 18.35
N ASP A 402 -0.03 2.01 18.93
CA ASP A 402 0.43 2.69 20.16
C ASP A 402 0.59 4.21 19.96
N ASN A 403 0.69 4.65 18.70
CA ASN A 403 0.79 6.06 18.33
C ASN A 403 -0.55 6.75 18.07
N ASP A 404 -1.68 6.09 18.27
CA ASP A 404 -3.03 6.66 18.06
C ASP A 404 -3.39 7.81 19.01
N SER A 405 -2.51 8.16 19.94
CA SER A 405 -2.76 9.20 20.96
C SER A 405 -2.47 10.64 20.48
N SER A 406 -1.82 10.87 19.36
CA SER A 406 -1.49 12.20 18.86
C SER A 406 -2.18 12.53 17.53
N VAL A 407 -3.31 13.28 17.61
CA VAL A 407 -3.95 13.94 16.44
C VAL A 407 -4.48 12.97 15.35
N VAL A 408 -5.06 11.85 15.74
CA VAL A 408 -5.81 11.01 14.78
C VAL A 408 -7.14 11.71 14.49
N ASN A 409 -7.39 12.04 13.22
CA ASN A 409 -8.71 12.45 12.77
C ASN A 409 -9.65 11.24 12.75
N TYR A 410 -10.26 10.93 13.89
CA TYR A 410 -11.15 9.77 14.05
C TYR A 410 -12.30 9.77 13.02
N GLU A 411 -12.80 10.93 12.62
CA GLU A 411 -13.85 10.99 11.61
C GLU A 411 -13.34 10.54 10.23
N ALA A 412 -12.09 10.85 9.88
CA ALA A 412 -11.49 10.38 8.64
C ALA A 412 -11.23 8.85 8.67
N GLU A 413 -10.76 8.31 9.81
CA GLU A 413 -10.56 6.87 9.95
C GLU A 413 -11.89 6.10 9.92
N ARG A 414 -12.96 6.64 10.50
CA ARG A 414 -14.31 6.07 10.39
C ARG A 414 -14.80 6.07 8.94
N ARG A 415 -14.60 7.17 8.19
CA ARG A 415 -14.95 7.21 6.76
C ARG A 415 -14.16 6.20 5.94
N LEU A 416 -12.86 6.06 6.21
CA LEU A 416 -12.03 5.08 5.51
C LEU A 416 -12.47 3.64 5.80
N MET A 417 -12.75 3.32 7.06
CA MET A 417 -13.30 2.01 7.42
C MET A 417 -14.70 1.81 6.82
N TYR A 418 -15.60 2.81 6.86
CA TYR A 418 -16.91 2.75 6.21
C TYR A 418 -16.80 2.43 4.72
N VAL A 419 -15.87 3.07 3.99
CA VAL A 419 -15.59 2.74 2.60
C VAL A 419 -15.18 1.28 2.48
N ALA A 420 -14.24 0.80 3.29
CA ALA A 420 -13.77 -0.59 3.23
C ALA A 420 -14.89 -1.61 3.52
N LEU A 421 -15.70 -1.37 4.56
CA LEU A 421 -16.83 -2.24 4.93
C LEU A 421 -17.86 -2.31 3.79
N THR A 422 -18.19 -1.17 3.18
CA THR A 422 -19.19 -1.07 2.09
C THR A 422 -18.68 -1.55 0.74
N ARG A 423 -17.45 -2.05 0.62
CA ARG A 423 -17.00 -2.76 -0.60
C ARG A 423 -17.55 -4.18 -0.68
N SER A 424 -17.95 -4.75 0.45
CA SER A 424 -18.46 -6.12 0.51
C SER A 424 -19.94 -6.21 0.20
N LYS A 425 -20.29 -7.16 -0.66
CA LYS A 425 -21.69 -7.50 -0.98
C LYS A 425 -22.29 -8.46 0.03
N ASN A 426 -21.61 -9.59 0.29
CA ASN A 426 -22.17 -10.72 1.04
C ASN A 426 -21.35 -11.10 2.30
N ARG A 427 -20.01 -11.08 2.23
CA ARG A 427 -19.16 -11.57 3.32
C ARG A 427 -18.06 -10.57 3.64
N LEU A 428 -17.90 -10.24 4.90
CA LEU A 428 -16.89 -9.31 5.39
C LEU A 428 -16.18 -9.91 6.60
N MET A 429 -14.87 -9.99 6.50
CA MET A 429 -14.00 -10.45 7.59
C MET A 429 -13.00 -9.35 7.91
N VAL A 430 -12.91 -8.97 9.18
CA VAL A 430 -11.96 -7.96 9.67
C VAL A 430 -10.91 -8.68 10.51
N TRP A 431 -9.64 -8.39 10.29
CA TRP A 431 -8.53 -9.07 10.94
C TRP A 431 -7.68 -8.07 11.72
N PHE A 432 -7.37 -8.41 12.96
CA PHE A 432 -6.51 -7.59 13.80
C PHE A 432 -5.61 -8.44 14.70
N SER A 433 -4.50 -7.86 15.17
CA SER A 433 -3.60 -8.45 16.16
C SER A 433 -3.59 -7.59 17.44
N GLY A 434 -3.49 -8.25 18.58
CA GLY A 434 -3.48 -7.56 19.87
C GLY A 434 -4.78 -6.83 20.17
N LYS A 435 -4.74 -5.50 20.25
CA LYS A 435 -5.92 -4.66 20.53
C LYS A 435 -6.60 -4.24 19.21
N PRO A 436 -7.93 -4.39 19.09
CA PRO A 436 -8.65 -3.97 17.89
C PRO A 436 -8.60 -2.44 17.74
N HIS A 437 -8.56 -1.96 16.49
CA HIS A 437 -8.77 -0.55 16.20
C HIS A 437 -10.16 -0.09 16.71
N ALA A 438 -10.27 1.15 17.16
CA ALA A 438 -11.51 1.69 17.72
C ALA A 438 -12.72 1.53 16.79
N THR A 439 -12.52 1.63 15.47
CA THR A 439 -13.58 1.48 14.48
C THR A 439 -14.28 0.13 14.50
N ILE A 440 -13.62 -0.96 14.93
CA ILE A 440 -14.22 -2.30 15.06
C ILE A 440 -15.27 -2.29 16.18
N THR A 441 -14.92 -1.74 17.34
CA THR A 441 -15.81 -1.66 18.51
C THR A 441 -16.93 -0.64 18.29
N GLU A 442 -16.64 0.50 17.69
CA GLU A 442 -17.59 1.53 17.32
C GLU A 442 -18.62 1.04 16.29
N ALA A 443 -18.17 0.26 15.30
CA ALA A 443 -19.05 -0.42 14.35
C ALA A 443 -19.83 -1.59 14.95
N ARG A 444 -19.55 -1.98 16.20
CA ARG A 444 -20.14 -3.15 16.88
C ARG A 444 -19.95 -4.47 16.13
N ILE A 445 -18.81 -4.65 15.44
CA ILE A 445 -18.52 -5.88 14.71
C ILE A 445 -18.28 -7.00 15.72
N PRO A 446 -18.94 -8.17 15.59
CA PRO A 446 -18.70 -9.33 16.45
C PRO A 446 -17.23 -9.78 16.38
N ILE A 447 -16.61 -10.04 17.53
CA ILE A 447 -15.21 -10.45 17.64
C ILE A 447 -15.14 -11.93 18.03
N GLU A 448 -14.43 -12.71 17.25
CA GLU A 448 -14.11 -14.10 17.53
C GLU A 448 -12.62 -14.25 17.88
N ASN A 449 -12.34 -14.87 19.01
CA ASN A 449 -10.99 -15.01 19.57
C ASN A 449 -10.22 -16.24 19.08
N GLN A 450 -10.85 -17.16 18.36
CA GLN A 450 -10.23 -18.40 17.88
C GLN A 450 -10.52 -18.62 16.40
N PHE A 451 -9.57 -18.25 15.56
CA PHE A 451 -9.63 -18.53 14.13
C PHE A 451 -9.66 -20.05 13.80
N ALA A 452 -9.03 -20.91 14.64
CA ALA A 452 -8.97 -22.35 14.39
C ALA A 452 -10.35 -23.05 14.36
N GLN A 453 -11.33 -22.57 15.14
CA GLN A 453 -12.70 -23.10 15.12
C GLN A 453 -13.55 -22.51 13.98
N ALA A 454 -13.30 -21.26 13.63
CA ALA A 454 -13.99 -20.60 12.52
C ALA A 454 -13.56 -21.12 11.15
N SER A 455 -12.32 -21.61 11.00
CA SER A 455 -11.85 -22.23 9.75
C SER A 455 -12.63 -23.51 9.42
N GLU A 456 -13.00 -24.33 10.39
CA GLU A 456 -13.82 -25.51 10.14
C GLU A 456 -15.26 -25.17 9.73
N ALA A 457 -15.88 -24.15 10.34
CA ALA A 457 -17.24 -23.70 9.98
C ALA A 457 -17.24 -23.07 8.58
N PHE A 458 -16.23 -22.25 8.25
CA PHE A 458 -16.08 -21.63 6.95
C PHE A 458 -15.78 -22.67 5.84
N LEU A 459 -15.00 -23.70 6.16
CA LEU A 459 -14.69 -24.81 5.24
C LEU A 459 -15.90 -25.71 4.98
N LYS A 460 -16.81 -25.86 5.96
CA LYS A 460 -18.03 -26.72 5.86
C LYS A 460 -19.21 -26.04 5.17
N GLY A 461 -19.15 -24.77 4.83
CA GLY A 461 -20.14 -24.12 3.94
C GLY A 461 -21.50 -23.80 4.58
N ASN A 462 -21.56 -23.54 5.88
CA ASN A 462 -22.74 -22.97 6.56
C ASN A 462 -22.70 -21.44 6.60
#